data_0ed3ddc47ed1ae22f5d147d394f3dc43
#
_entry.id   0ed3ddc47ed1ae22f5d147d394f3dc43
#
_cell.length_a   1.000
_cell.length_b   1.000
_cell.length_c   1.000
_cell.angle_alpha   90.00
_cell.angle_beta   90.00
_cell.angle_gamma   90.00
#
_symmetry.space_group_name_H-M   'P 1'
#
loop_
_entity.id
_entity.type
_entity.pdbx_description
1 polymer ?
#
loop_
_entity_poly.entity_id
_entity_poly.type
_entity_poly.pdbx_seq_one_letter_code
_entity_poly.pdbx_strand_id
1 'polypeptide(L)'
;MKKVIATIFFIPALVLIGTGKASMRGSFTLENLISLESKAVDVPVELVYAVILTESSGNHLAKSEADCRGLMQVSEEVWNIFMKGKRWNLAYNPEENVRCGIRYLGDLYKMYGSWEKVLRHYHGGDPNSKRAVTNRYVKKVLKRAGMMSGDRRWVNRKEL
;
A
#
# COMPACT_ATOMS: atom_id res chain seq x y z
N MET A 1 -24.60 52.45 -36.55
CA MET A 1 -24.28 51.12 -36.09
C MET A 1 -22.93 50.70 -36.68
N LYS A 2 -21.83 50.82 -35.91
CA LYS A 2 -20.48 50.47 -36.35
C LYS A 2 -20.15 49.05 -35.87
N LYS A 3 -19.94 48.12 -36.83
CA LYS A 3 -19.48 46.77 -36.56
C LYS A 3 -17.98 46.78 -36.30
N VAL A 4 -17.54 46.39 -35.12
CA VAL A 4 -16.14 46.19 -34.80
C VAL A 4 -15.80 44.74 -35.18
N ILE A 5 -14.93 44.57 -36.17
CA ILE A 5 -14.38 43.28 -36.58
C ILE A 5 -13.12 43.06 -35.76
N ALA A 6 -13.16 42.07 -34.84
CA ALA A 6 -12.01 41.65 -34.08
C ALA A 6 -11.14 40.72 -34.93
N THR A 7 -9.97 41.20 -35.30
CA THR A 7 -8.95 40.44 -36.03
C THR A 7 -8.22 39.54 -35.04
N ILE A 8 -8.45 38.22 -35.14
CA ILE A 8 -7.74 37.21 -34.33
C ILE A 8 -6.38 36.99 -35.00
N PHE A 9 -5.30 37.42 -34.35
CA PHE A 9 -3.94 37.05 -34.72
C PHE A 9 -3.66 35.60 -34.28
N PHE A 10 -3.55 34.73 -35.27
CA PHE A 10 -3.09 33.35 -35.07
C PHE A 10 -1.56 33.36 -35.02
N ILE A 11 -1.01 33.17 -33.81
CA ILE A 11 0.43 32.95 -33.62
C ILE A 11 0.69 31.45 -33.78
N PRO A 12 1.45 30.99 -34.77
CA PRO A 12 1.82 29.59 -34.86
C PRO A 12 2.81 29.27 -33.74
N ALA A 13 2.39 28.40 -32.82
CA ALA A 13 3.30 27.82 -31.82
C ALA A 13 4.37 26.99 -32.55
N LEU A 14 5.60 27.47 -32.50
CA LEU A 14 6.79 26.75 -32.96
C LEU A 14 6.99 25.56 -32.00
N VAL A 15 6.55 24.36 -32.40
CA VAL A 15 6.83 23.11 -31.69
C VAL A 15 8.31 22.79 -31.93
N LEU A 16 9.16 23.09 -30.96
CA LEU A 16 10.52 22.58 -30.88
C LEU A 16 10.42 21.06 -30.55
N ILE A 17 10.49 20.24 -31.59
CA ILE A 17 10.68 18.80 -31.44
C ILE A 17 12.12 18.60 -31.00
N GLY A 18 12.32 18.66 -29.67
CA GLY A 18 13.55 18.22 -29.04
C GLY A 18 13.60 16.69 -29.08
N THR A 19 14.43 16.13 -29.98
CA THR A 19 14.77 14.70 -30.02
C THR A 19 15.68 14.34 -28.86
N GLY A 20 15.18 14.47 -27.65
CA GLY A 20 15.81 13.92 -26.44
C GLY A 20 15.15 12.60 -26.12
N LYS A 21 15.68 11.49 -26.60
CA LYS A 21 15.37 10.14 -26.08
C LYS A 21 15.93 10.04 -24.65
N ALA A 22 15.24 10.63 -23.68
CA ALA A 22 15.42 10.25 -22.29
C ALA A 22 14.74 8.91 -22.10
N SER A 23 15.48 7.83 -22.29
CA SER A 23 15.11 6.48 -21.86
C SER A 23 15.11 6.44 -20.34
N MET A 24 14.13 7.04 -19.71
CA MET A 24 13.82 6.77 -18.28
C MET A 24 12.92 5.52 -18.23
N ARG A 25 13.42 4.39 -18.70
CA ARG A 25 12.95 3.07 -18.26
C ARG A 25 13.61 2.76 -16.91
N GLY A 26 13.30 3.55 -15.90
CA GLY A 26 13.42 3.08 -14.54
C GLY A 26 12.47 1.89 -14.42
N SER A 27 13.01 0.69 -14.23
CA SER A 27 12.23 -0.50 -13.93
C SER A 27 11.30 -0.15 -12.77
N PHE A 28 9.98 -0.17 -12.98
CA PHE A 28 9.02 0.01 -11.90
C PHE A 28 9.12 -1.23 -11.02
N THR A 29 9.73 -1.08 -9.85
CA THR A 29 10.00 -2.18 -8.92
C THR A 29 8.86 -2.34 -7.92
N LEU A 30 8.84 -3.49 -7.24
CA LEU A 30 7.88 -3.73 -6.14
C LEU A 30 8.05 -2.69 -5.01
N GLU A 31 9.29 -2.24 -4.75
CA GLU A 31 9.58 -1.19 -3.77
C GLU A 31 8.94 0.15 -4.16
N ASN A 32 9.03 0.51 -5.45
CA ASN A 32 8.39 1.72 -5.97
C ASN A 32 6.88 1.63 -5.82
N LEU A 33 6.28 0.47 -6.10
CA LEU A 33 4.85 0.22 -5.89
C LEU A 33 4.46 0.37 -4.43
N ILE A 34 5.21 -0.28 -3.52
CA ILE A 34 4.96 -0.18 -2.07
C ILE A 34 4.99 1.27 -1.63
N SER A 35 6.00 2.02 -2.02
CA SER A 35 6.13 3.44 -1.66
C SER A 35 4.94 4.27 -2.17
N LEU A 36 4.54 4.07 -3.42
CA LEU A 36 3.45 4.80 -4.05
C LEU A 36 2.08 4.48 -3.40
N GLU A 37 1.75 3.19 -3.28
CA GLU A 37 0.47 2.75 -2.69
C GLU A 37 0.39 3.13 -1.20
N SER A 38 1.49 2.98 -0.45
CA SER A 38 1.58 3.35 0.96
C SER A 38 1.30 4.84 1.17
N LYS A 39 1.91 5.69 0.34
CA LYS A 39 1.68 7.14 0.37
C LYS A 39 0.22 7.50 0.03
N ALA A 40 -0.39 6.80 -0.91
CA ALA A 40 -1.76 7.07 -1.35
C ALA A 40 -2.82 6.83 -0.26
N VAL A 41 -2.53 5.95 0.70
CA VAL A 41 -3.46 5.57 1.79
C VAL A 41 -2.90 5.82 3.19
N ASP A 42 -1.80 6.57 3.29
CA ASP A 42 -1.14 6.96 4.55
C ASP A 42 -0.73 5.78 5.45
N VAL A 43 -0.21 4.72 4.84
CA VAL A 43 0.32 3.53 5.53
C VAL A 43 1.84 3.62 5.58
N PRO A 44 2.50 3.47 6.74
CA PRO A 44 3.96 3.49 6.82
C PRO A 44 4.58 2.35 5.99
N VAL A 45 5.54 2.68 5.14
CA VAL A 45 6.24 1.71 4.29
C VAL A 45 6.92 0.61 5.12
N GLU A 46 7.49 0.98 6.26
CA GLU A 46 8.13 0.06 7.20
C GLU A 46 7.13 -0.97 7.77
N LEU A 47 5.88 -0.53 7.99
CA LEU A 47 4.82 -1.42 8.44
C LEU A 47 4.45 -2.44 7.37
N VAL A 48 4.38 -2.02 6.11
CA VAL A 48 4.11 -2.93 4.98
C VAL A 48 5.18 -4.02 4.90
N TYR A 49 6.46 -3.66 4.93
CA TYR A 49 7.56 -4.63 4.93
C TYR A 49 7.52 -5.56 6.15
N ALA A 50 7.19 -5.01 7.32
CA ALA A 50 7.07 -5.80 8.55
C ALA A 50 5.94 -6.83 8.46
N VAL A 51 4.80 -6.47 7.85
CA VAL A 51 3.69 -7.39 7.57
C VAL A 51 4.13 -8.46 6.58
N ILE A 52 4.68 -8.10 5.42
CA ILE A 52 5.17 -9.06 4.41
C ILE A 52 6.13 -10.08 5.04
N LEU A 53 7.13 -9.62 5.80
CA LEU A 53 8.08 -10.51 6.45
C LEU A 53 7.46 -11.39 7.56
N THR A 54 6.36 -10.94 8.15
CA THR A 54 5.69 -11.70 9.20
C THR A 54 4.73 -12.72 8.63
N GLU A 55 4.02 -12.40 7.57
CA GLU A 55 3.00 -13.21 6.92
C GLU A 55 3.59 -14.33 6.05
N SER A 56 4.54 -13.99 5.20
CA SER A 56 5.04 -14.91 4.16
C SER A 56 6.55 -15.10 4.15
N SER A 57 7.30 -14.35 4.97
CA SER A 57 8.77 -14.26 4.86
C SER A 57 9.25 -13.83 3.46
N GLY A 58 8.41 -13.08 2.71
CA GLY A 58 8.70 -12.64 1.35
C GLY A 58 8.34 -13.66 0.25
N ASN A 59 7.71 -14.79 0.60
CA ASN A 59 7.28 -15.78 -0.39
C ASN A 59 5.93 -15.39 -1.01
N HIS A 60 5.93 -14.96 -2.26
CA HIS A 60 4.70 -14.58 -2.97
C HIS A 60 3.78 -15.76 -3.32
N LEU A 61 4.29 -16.99 -3.27
CA LEU A 61 3.48 -18.20 -3.49
C LEU A 61 2.96 -18.80 -2.18
N ALA A 62 3.17 -18.13 -1.04
CA ALA A 62 2.70 -18.62 0.25
C ALA A 62 1.16 -18.76 0.25
N LYS A 63 0.69 -19.86 0.84
CA LYS A 63 -0.70 -20.16 1.07
C LYS A 63 -0.88 -20.72 2.48
N SER A 64 -1.80 -20.15 3.27
CA SER A 64 -2.14 -20.67 4.58
C SER A 64 -3.22 -21.76 4.50
N GLU A 65 -3.46 -22.46 5.64
CA GLU A 65 -4.56 -23.42 5.77
C GLU A 65 -5.95 -22.76 5.55
N ALA A 66 -6.07 -21.47 5.91
CA ALA A 66 -7.28 -20.68 5.71
C ALA A 66 -7.38 -20.07 4.28
N ASP A 67 -6.57 -20.56 3.33
CA ASP A 67 -6.48 -20.08 1.94
C ASP A 67 -6.08 -18.59 1.80
N CYS A 68 -5.46 -17.98 2.83
CA CYS A 68 -4.84 -16.67 2.64
C CYS A 68 -3.62 -16.80 1.72
N ARG A 69 -3.43 -15.84 0.78
CA ARG A 69 -2.46 -15.98 -0.33
C ARG A 69 -1.47 -14.82 -0.41
N GLY A 70 -0.28 -15.13 -0.89
CA GLY A 70 0.73 -14.20 -1.35
C GLY A 70 1.53 -13.52 -0.23
N LEU A 71 2.23 -12.45 -0.60
CA LEU A 71 3.17 -11.73 0.26
C LEU A 71 2.55 -11.25 1.57
N MET A 72 1.34 -10.71 1.52
CA MET A 72 0.63 -10.14 2.66
C MET A 72 -0.48 -11.05 3.19
N GLN A 73 -0.56 -12.30 2.72
CA GLN A 73 -1.54 -13.31 3.15
C GLN A 73 -2.98 -12.76 3.19
N VAL A 74 -3.41 -12.17 2.08
CA VAL A 74 -4.78 -11.65 1.96
C VAL A 74 -5.78 -12.79 1.83
N SER A 75 -6.97 -12.68 2.42
CA SER A 75 -8.07 -13.61 2.23
C SER A 75 -8.86 -13.29 0.96
N GLU A 76 -9.63 -14.25 0.45
CA GLU A 76 -10.49 -14.05 -0.72
C GLU A 76 -11.56 -12.97 -0.47
N GLU A 77 -12.07 -12.89 0.76
CA GLU A 77 -13.02 -11.85 1.16
C GLU A 77 -12.41 -10.44 1.00
N VAL A 78 -11.22 -10.21 1.56
CA VAL A 78 -10.49 -8.95 1.44
C VAL A 78 -10.17 -8.66 -0.02
N TRP A 79 -9.74 -9.66 -0.78
CA TRP A 79 -9.49 -9.53 -2.21
C TRP A 79 -10.70 -9.03 -2.98
N ASN A 80 -11.87 -9.62 -2.75
CA ASN A 80 -13.11 -9.25 -3.44
C ASN A 80 -13.56 -7.82 -3.13
N ILE A 81 -13.21 -7.29 -1.96
CA ILE A 81 -13.49 -5.89 -1.58
C ILE A 81 -12.58 -4.93 -2.33
N PHE A 82 -11.26 -5.15 -2.33
CA PHE A 82 -10.25 -4.19 -2.79
C PHE A 82 -9.80 -4.38 -4.24
N MET A 83 -10.01 -5.58 -4.81
CA MET A 83 -9.55 -5.96 -6.14
C MET A 83 -10.72 -6.38 -7.04
N LYS A 84 -11.83 -5.65 -6.96
CA LYS A 84 -13.08 -5.93 -7.69
C LYS A 84 -12.83 -6.27 -9.15
N GLY A 85 -13.41 -7.38 -9.61
CA GLY A 85 -13.28 -7.86 -10.99
C GLY A 85 -11.98 -8.59 -11.31
N LYS A 86 -11.00 -8.64 -10.40
CA LYS A 86 -9.78 -9.41 -10.60
C LYS A 86 -9.95 -10.84 -10.06
N ARG A 87 -9.46 -11.81 -10.84
CA ARG A 87 -9.54 -13.23 -10.46
C ARG A 87 -8.69 -13.51 -9.22
N TRP A 88 -9.18 -14.38 -8.34
CA TRP A 88 -8.53 -14.73 -7.06
C TRP A 88 -7.13 -15.34 -7.20
N ASN A 89 -6.81 -16.02 -8.31
CA ASN A 89 -5.47 -16.54 -8.55
C ASN A 89 -4.40 -15.44 -8.70
N LEU A 90 -4.79 -14.20 -9.02
CA LEU A 90 -3.87 -13.05 -9.06
C LEU A 90 -3.41 -12.61 -7.65
N ALA A 91 -3.99 -13.16 -6.58
CA ALA A 91 -3.47 -12.96 -5.22
C ALA A 91 -2.06 -13.51 -5.01
N TYR A 92 -1.55 -14.35 -5.91
CA TYR A 92 -0.15 -14.76 -5.94
C TYR A 92 0.77 -13.81 -6.72
N ASN A 93 0.21 -12.87 -7.49
CA ASN A 93 1.02 -11.83 -8.13
C ASN A 93 1.50 -10.85 -7.07
N PRO A 94 2.84 -10.61 -6.95
CA PRO A 94 3.40 -9.76 -5.89
C PRO A 94 2.79 -8.36 -5.84
N GLU A 95 2.67 -7.71 -7.00
CA GLU A 95 2.18 -6.33 -7.09
C GLU A 95 0.71 -6.21 -6.68
N GLU A 96 -0.12 -7.12 -7.20
CA GLU A 96 -1.55 -7.12 -6.91
C GLU A 96 -1.85 -7.46 -5.46
N ASN A 97 -1.08 -8.40 -4.88
CA ASN A 97 -1.20 -8.81 -3.49
C ASN A 97 -0.85 -7.65 -2.54
N VAL A 98 0.28 -7.01 -2.78
CA VAL A 98 0.75 -5.87 -1.98
C VAL A 98 -0.20 -4.69 -2.09
N ARG A 99 -0.70 -4.38 -3.29
CA ARG A 99 -1.72 -3.35 -3.51
C ARG A 99 -2.98 -3.61 -2.69
N CYS A 100 -3.46 -4.85 -2.69
CA CYS A 100 -4.62 -5.27 -1.90
C CYS A 100 -4.37 -5.10 -0.40
N GLY A 101 -3.27 -5.64 0.10
CA GLY A 101 -2.94 -5.60 1.53
C GLY A 101 -2.72 -4.18 2.07
N ILE A 102 -2.04 -3.30 1.30
CA ILE A 102 -1.82 -1.90 1.69
C ILE A 102 -3.16 -1.15 1.80
N ARG A 103 -4.05 -1.30 0.82
CA ARG A 103 -5.38 -0.67 0.84
C ARG A 103 -6.20 -1.14 2.04
N TYR A 104 -6.14 -2.44 2.33
CA TYR A 104 -6.82 -3.00 3.51
C TYR A 104 -6.26 -2.40 4.82
N LEU A 105 -4.92 -2.32 4.97
CA LEU A 105 -4.31 -1.67 6.14
C LEU A 105 -4.74 -0.21 6.29
N GLY A 106 -4.78 0.55 5.19
CA GLY A 106 -5.22 1.94 5.20
C GLY A 106 -6.68 2.11 5.62
N ASP A 107 -7.59 1.26 5.13
CA ASP A 107 -9.00 1.31 5.52
C ASP A 107 -9.21 0.91 6.98
N LEU A 108 -8.50 -0.10 7.47
CA LEU A 108 -8.51 -0.45 8.88
C LEU A 108 -7.98 0.70 9.76
N TYR A 109 -6.95 1.43 9.28
CA TYR A 109 -6.43 2.57 10.04
C TYR A 109 -7.43 3.73 10.11
N LYS A 110 -8.13 4.03 9.03
CA LYS A 110 -9.24 5.01 9.04
C LYS A 110 -10.33 4.64 10.05
N MET A 111 -10.59 3.34 10.19
CA MET A 111 -11.62 2.81 11.11
C MET A 111 -11.19 2.87 12.57
N TYR A 112 -9.93 2.50 12.88
CA TYR A 112 -9.48 2.28 14.26
C TYR A 112 -8.56 3.37 14.82
N GLY A 113 -7.88 4.15 13.99
CA GLY A 113 -6.94 5.19 14.38
C GLY A 113 -5.70 4.69 15.16
N SER A 114 -5.46 3.38 15.17
CA SER A 114 -4.41 2.73 15.95
C SER A 114 -3.82 1.54 15.22
N TRP A 115 -2.52 1.57 14.94
CA TRP A 115 -1.84 0.44 14.27
C TRP A 115 -1.90 -0.85 15.08
N GLU A 116 -1.93 -0.77 16.40
CA GLU A 116 -2.12 -1.96 17.24
C GLU A 116 -3.48 -2.62 16.98
N LYS A 117 -4.57 -1.84 16.94
CA LYS A 117 -5.91 -2.34 16.62
C LYS A 117 -6.02 -2.84 15.19
N VAL A 118 -5.41 -2.13 14.23
CA VAL A 118 -5.30 -2.55 12.83
C VAL A 118 -4.68 -3.94 12.73
N LEU A 119 -3.52 -4.14 13.34
CA LEU A 119 -2.81 -5.41 13.28
C LEU A 119 -3.55 -6.54 13.99
N ARG A 120 -4.27 -6.25 15.08
CA ARG A 120 -5.14 -7.24 15.75
C ARG A 120 -6.24 -7.69 14.80
N HIS A 121 -6.92 -6.75 14.15
CA HIS A 121 -7.97 -7.06 13.17
C HIS A 121 -7.40 -7.80 11.96
N TYR A 122 -6.31 -7.31 11.40
CA TYR A 122 -5.64 -7.92 10.24
C TYR A 122 -5.32 -9.41 10.46
N HIS A 123 -4.79 -9.74 11.65
CA HIS A 123 -4.41 -11.12 12.00
C HIS A 123 -5.57 -12.02 12.38
N GLY A 124 -6.64 -11.51 12.94
CA GLY A 124 -7.69 -12.35 13.54
C GLY A 124 -9.11 -11.78 13.50
N GLY A 125 -9.36 -10.71 12.75
CA GLY A 125 -10.69 -10.11 12.55
C GLY A 125 -11.23 -9.32 13.75
N ASP A 126 -10.57 -9.35 14.91
CA ASP A 126 -11.02 -8.65 16.12
C ASP A 126 -9.97 -7.62 16.60
N PRO A 127 -10.27 -6.29 16.51
CA PRO A 127 -9.36 -5.22 16.92
C PRO A 127 -9.10 -5.19 18.42
N ASN A 128 -9.94 -5.85 19.23
CA ASN A 128 -9.83 -5.91 20.68
C ASN A 128 -9.32 -7.26 21.18
N SER A 129 -8.91 -8.15 20.28
CA SER A 129 -8.46 -9.50 20.62
C SER A 129 -7.32 -9.47 21.64
N LYS A 130 -7.50 -10.19 22.75
CA LYS A 130 -6.47 -10.39 23.79
C LYS A 130 -5.79 -11.76 23.68
N ARG A 131 -6.03 -12.52 22.60
CA ARG A 131 -5.42 -13.85 22.39
C ARG A 131 -3.90 -13.73 22.37
N ALA A 132 -3.23 -14.66 23.04
CA ALA A 132 -1.76 -14.67 23.13
C ALA A 132 -1.07 -14.71 21.76
N VAL A 133 -1.64 -15.45 20.78
CA VAL A 133 -1.13 -15.52 19.42
C VAL A 133 -1.22 -14.17 18.72
N THR A 134 -2.35 -13.46 18.85
CA THR A 134 -2.55 -12.12 18.28
C THR A 134 -1.61 -11.11 18.93
N ASN A 135 -1.43 -11.16 20.25
CA ASN A 135 -0.48 -10.29 20.95
C ASN A 135 0.96 -10.50 20.48
N ARG A 136 1.38 -11.76 20.27
CA ARG A 136 2.72 -12.07 19.71
C ARG A 136 2.88 -11.54 18.29
N TYR A 137 1.86 -11.69 17.45
CA TYR A 137 1.85 -11.16 16.09
C TYR A 137 2.03 -9.64 16.09
N VAL A 138 1.18 -8.90 16.80
CA VAL A 138 1.23 -7.44 16.89
C VAL A 138 2.62 -6.97 17.35
N LYS A 139 3.11 -7.54 18.47
CA LYS A 139 4.45 -7.21 18.97
C LYS A 139 5.55 -7.46 17.94
N LYS A 140 5.47 -8.58 17.21
CA LYS A 140 6.45 -8.95 16.18
C LYS A 140 6.46 -7.94 15.02
N VAL A 141 5.26 -7.58 14.50
CA VAL A 141 5.15 -6.62 13.39
C VAL A 141 5.61 -5.23 13.82
N LEU A 142 5.12 -4.71 14.94
CA LEU A 142 5.50 -3.37 15.44
C LEU A 142 7.01 -3.28 15.72
N LYS A 143 7.61 -4.32 16.30
CA LYS A 143 9.07 -4.38 16.50
C LYS A 143 9.84 -4.32 15.17
N ARG A 144 9.40 -5.08 14.16
CA ARG A 144 10.03 -5.09 12.83
C ARG A 144 9.90 -3.76 12.12
N ALA A 145 8.75 -3.09 12.26
CA ALA A 145 8.50 -1.78 11.68
C ALA A 145 9.23 -0.63 12.42
N GLY A 146 9.89 -0.89 13.57
CA GLY A 146 10.46 0.16 14.42
C GLY A 146 9.40 1.06 15.08
N MET A 147 8.19 0.55 15.27
CA MET A 147 7.02 1.30 15.77
C MET A 147 6.66 0.97 17.22
N MET A 148 7.55 0.32 17.95
CA MET A 148 7.31 0.04 19.38
C MET A 148 7.40 1.31 20.21
N SER A 149 6.58 1.40 21.26
CA SER A 149 6.62 2.48 22.25
C SER A 149 8.06 2.70 22.74
N GLY A 150 8.58 3.95 22.56
CA GLY A 150 9.97 4.32 22.86
C GLY A 150 10.92 4.33 21.64
N ASP A 151 10.52 3.93 20.48
CA ASP A 151 11.32 4.08 19.26
C ASP A 151 11.17 5.52 18.70
N ARG A 152 12.23 6.33 18.93
CA ARG A 152 12.25 7.77 18.56
C ARG A 152 12.12 8.01 17.04
N ARG A 153 12.36 7.01 16.21
CA ARG A 153 12.27 7.14 14.73
C ARG A 153 10.85 7.35 14.24
N TRP A 154 9.85 6.91 15.00
CA TRP A 154 8.43 7.05 14.66
C TRP A 154 7.82 8.37 15.13
N VAL A 155 8.25 8.90 16.28
CA VAL A 155 7.69 10.11 16.88
C VAL A 155 7.96 11.34 16.01
N ASN A 156 9.13 11.43 15.38
CA ASN A 156 9.56 12.60 14.60
C ASN A 156 8.96 12.69 13.19
N ARG A 157 8.23 11.68 12.71
CA ARG A 157 7.66 11.69 11.34
C ARG A 157 6.26 12.28 11.25
N LYS A 158 5.59 12.52 12.37
CA LYS A 158 4.27 13.19 12.41
C LYS A 158 4.34 14.72 12.49
N GLU A 159 5.53 15.29 12.64
CA GLU A 159 5.74 16.74 12.82
C GLU A 159 6.46 17.40 11.62
N LEU A 160 6.69 16.67 10.53
CA LEU A 160 7.22 17.18 9.26
C LEU A 160 6.16 17.10 8.15
#